data_1ad301737cc985e328c89aa3d07f77a5
#
_entry.id   1ad301737cc985e328c89aa3d07f77a5
#
_cell.length_a   1.000
_cell.length_b   1.000
_cell.length_c   1.000
_cell.angle_alpha   90.00
_cell.angle_beta   90.00
_cell.angle_gamma   90.00
#
_symmetry.space_group_name_H-M   'P 1'
#
loop_
_entity.id
_entity.type
_entity.pdbx_description
1 polymer ?
#
loop_
_entity_poly.entity_id
_entity_poly.type
_entity_poly.pdbx_seq_one_letter_code
_entity_poly.pdbx_strand_id
1 'polypeptide(L)'
;KVTIRNLEDAEKMFGPAQSAVAKAVADAVEEGIIPREEAEELVVIASVFIHPRGRDYQRIYRYNYAAAKLALRRAMAKFPCIDKVLEEKDKSMHAMIGFRINNLKKPPYLEVALDIPDWRRVEGIIRALPRSDAIIIEAGTPLIKRYGVEVVQKIHQLRPESVVVADLKTLDTGNLEARMAGDATADVIGFSGLAPIKTMEKFIEECKKVGALSLMDTLNVPKPVEILNKLKVKPDIVELHRAIDVEQTEESAWGNIQGIRDACGDNVLVAVAGGIRVDRVETALKAGADILVVGRAITAAKDVTGAARAFLQRMGVEEVDQFRVMTDF
;
A
#
# COMPACT_ATOMS: atom_id res chain seq x y z
N LYS A 1 18.91 -16.56 17.49
CA LYS A 1 19.38 -16.12 18.81
C LYS A 1 18.24 -15.39 19.50
N VAL A 2 17.66 -15.99 20.53
CA VAL A 2 16.60 -15.36 21.35
C VAL A 2 17.26 -14.35 22.28
N THR A 3 16.80 -13.10 22.25
CA THR A 3 17.30 -12.08 23.17
C THR A 3 16.11 -11.52 23.95
N ILE A 4 15.97 -11.96 25.20
CA ILE A 4 15.03 -11.42 26.17
C ILE A 4 15.84 -10.51 27.08
N ARG A 5 15.50 -9.24 27.14
CA ARG A 5 16.27 -8.22 27.86
C ARG A 5 15.72 -7.90 29.26
N ASN A 6 14.40 -8.08 29.41
CA ASN A 6 13.70 -7.73 30.63
C ASN A 6 12.39 -8.54 30.75
N LEU A 7 11.67 -8.40 31.85
CA LEU A 7 10.43 -9.10 32.14
C LEU A 7 9.34 -8.76 31.11
N GLU A 8 9.25 -7.50 30.66
CA GLU A 8 8.27 -7.07 29.67
C GLU A 8 8.46 -7.77 28.32
N ASP A 9 9.70 -7.95 27.87
CA ASP A 9 9.99 -8.71 26.66
C ASP A 9 9.60 -10.19 26.81
N ALA A 10 9.82 -10.76 28.00
CA ALA A 10 9.39 -12.11 28.31
C ALA A 10 7.86 -12.26 28.30
N GLU A 11 7.14 -11.34 28.92
CA GLU A 11 5.66 -11.31 28.92
C GLU A 11 5.07 -11.23 27.52
N LYS A 12 5.62 -10.39 26.65
CA LYS A 12 5.17 -10.26 25.26
C LYS A 12 5.38 -11.55 24.47
N MET A 13 6.50 -12.21 24.69
CA MET A 13 6.88 -13.43 23.97
C MET A 13 6.09 -14.64 24.45
N PHE A 14 6.07 -14.90 25.76
CA PHE A 14 5.44 -16.07 26.36
C PHE A 14 3.94 -15.89 26.64
N GLY A 15 3.43 -14.68 26.54
CA GLY A 15 2.01 -14.36 26.62
C GLY A 15 1.35 -14.31 25.23
N PRO A 16 1.11 -13.11 24.71
CA PRO A 16 0.29 -12.95 23.50
C PRO A 16 0.88 -13.61 22.26
N ALA A 17 2.21 -13.55 22.06
CA ALA A 17 2.81 -14.11 20.87
C ALA A 17 2.77 -15.64 20.85
N GLN A 18 3.15 -16.30 21.96
CA GLN A 18 3.10 -17.75 22.08
C GLN A 18 1.65 -18.28 21.95
N SER A 19 0.72 -17.63 22.67
CA SER A 19 -0.70 -18.01 22.61
C SER A 19 -1.28 -17.87 21.20
N ALA A 20 -0.89 -16.82 20.47
CA ALA A 20 -1.30 -16.58 19.10
C ALA A 20 -0.81 -17.67 18.15
N VAL A 21 0.47 -18.04 18.25
CA VAL A 21 1.05 -19.11 17.42
C VAL A 21 0.39 -20.46 17.75
N ALA A 22 0.22 -20.80 19.03
CA ALA A 22 -0.44 -22.03 19.43
C ALA A 22 -1.89 -22.11 18.89
N LYS A 23 -2.65 -21.00 19.01
CA LYS A 23 -4.01 -20.94 18.48
C LYS A 23 -4.03 -21.08 16.95
N ALA A 24 -3.09 -20.44 16.24
CA ALA A 24 -3.00 -20.55 14.78
C ALA A 24 -2.71 -21.98 14.33
N VAL A 25 -1.89 -22.73 15.04
CA VAL A 25 -1.62 -24.15 14.76
C VAL A 25 -2.85 -24.99 15.00
N ALA A 26 -3.52 -24.81 16.15
CA ALA A 26 -4.75 -25.55 16.48
C ALA A 26 -5.85 -25.32 15.42
N ASP A 27 -6.06 -24.05 15.04
CA ASP A 27 -7.04 -23.70 14.00
C ASP A 27 -6.66 -24.22 12.62
N ALA A 28 -5.36 -24.29 12.31
CA ALA A 28 -4.89 -24.86 11.05
C ALA A 28 -5.17 -26.37 10.95
N VAL A 29 -5.14 -27.11 12.06
CA VAL A 29 -5.55 -28.52 12.10
C VAL A 29 -7.07 -28.64 12.02
N GLU A 30 -7.80 -27.80 12.75
CA GLU A 30 -9.27 -27.81 12.76
C GLU A 30 -9.86 -27.50 11.37
N GLU A 31 -9.27 -26.53 10.66
CA GLU A 31 -9.68 -26.13 9.31
C GLU A 31 -9.15 -27.05 8.19
N GLY A 32 -8.35 -28.07 8.53
CA GLY A 32 -7.78 -29.01 7.56
C GLY A 32 -6.63 -28.42 6.72
N ILE A 33 -6.05 -27.28 7.12
CA ILE A 33 -4.83 -26.75 6.51
C ILE A 33 -3.67 -27.69 6.78
N ILE A 34 -3.60 -28.21 8.01
CA ILE A 34 -2.74 -29.34 8.42
C ILE A 34 -3.67 -30.55 8.49
N PRO A 35 -3.45 -31.61 7.68
CA PRO A 35 -4.24 -32.84 7.78
C PRO A 35 -4.15 -33.43 9.18
N ARG A 36 -5.27 -33.88 9.72
CA ARG A 36 -5.31 -34.42 11.09
C ARG A 36 -4.43 -35.65 11.27
N GLU A 37 -4.32 -36.47 10.25
CA GLU A 37 -3.46 -37.66 10.21
C GLU A 37 -1.96 -37.33 10.27
N GLU A 38 -1.58 -36.15 9.80
CA GLU A 38 -0.19 -35.70 9.82
C GLU A 38 0.14 -34.86 11.07
N ALA A 39 -0.87 -34.43 11.84
CA ALA A 39 -0.69 -33.46 12.93
C ALA A 39 0.25 -33.94 14.04
N GLU A 40 0.30 -35.25 14.30
CA GLU A 40 1.18 -35.84 15.29
C GLU A 40 2.60 -36.17 14.76
N GLU A 41 2.76 -36.14 13.44
CA GLU A 41 4.05 -36.42 12.77
C GLU A 41 4.83 -35.14 12.41
N LEU A 42 4.18 -33.97 12.52
CA LEU A 42 4.77 -32.68 12.15
C LEU A 42 5.30 -31.93 13.36
N VAL A 43 6.46 -31.31 13.18
CA VAL A 43 7.03 -30.34 14.13
C VAL A 43 6.99 -28.97 13.52
N VAL A 44 6.25 -28.05 14.17
CA VAL A 44 6.19 -26.65 13.76
C VAL A 44 7.19 -25.82 14.57
N ILE A 45 8.23 -25.29 13.90
CA ILE A 45 9.20 -24.39 14.51
C ILE A 45 8.84 -22.97 14.08
N ALA A 46 8.30 -22.16 14.99
CA ALA A 46 7.92 -20.78 14.73
C ALA A 46 8.97 -19.82 15.30
N SER A 47 9.60 -19.04 14.43
CA SER A 47 10.45 -17.90 14.84
C SER A 47 9.62 -16.64 14.85
N VAL A 48 9.50 -16.03 16.03
CA VAL A 48 8.68 -14.83 16.23
C VAL A 48 9.58 -13.64 16.51
N PHE A 49 9.33 -12.53 15.82
CA PHE A 49 9.93 -11.24 16.11
C PHE A 49 8.89 -10.27 16.64
N ILE A 50 9.14 -9.70 17.81
CA ILE A 50 8.31 -8.67 18.41
C ILE A 50 9.13 -7.39 18.48
N HIS A 51 8.61 -6.31 17.89
CA HIS A 51 9.31 -5.02 17.95
C HIS A 51 9.45 -4.56 19.41
N PRO A 52 10.64 -4.13 19.86
CA PRO A 52 10.89 -3.75 21.26
C PRO A 52 9.94 -2.68 21.81
N ARG A 53 9.42 -1.79 20.94
CA ARG A 53 8.45 -0.75 21.31
C ARG A 53 6.99 -1.23 21.27
N GLY A 54 6.72 -2.46 20.86
CA GLY A 54 5.37 -3.03 20.86
C GLY A 54 4.83 -3.10 22.29
N ARG A 55 3.72 -2.42 22.60
CA ARG A 55 3.10 -2.34 23.93
C ARG A 55 1.68 -2.91 23.95
N ASP A 56 1.07 -3.04 22.79
CA ASP A 56 -0.30 -3.50 22.65
C ASP A 56 -0.32 -5.03 22.53
N TYR A 57 -0.67 -5.71 23.63
CA TYR A 57 -0.71 -7.18 23.69
C TYR A 57 -1.78 -7.78 22.75
N GLN A 58 -2.89 -7.07 22.52
CA GLN A 58 -3.91 -7.54 21.59
C GLN A 58 -3.42 -7.49 20.14
N ARG A 59 -2.69 -6.44 19.78
CA ARG A 59 -2.07 -6.35 18.44
C ARG A 59 -0.96 -7.38 18.28
N ILE A 60 -0.12 -7.59 19.30
CA ILE A 60 0.91 -8.64 19.30
C ILE A 60 0.24 -9.99 19.04
N TYR A 61 -0.85 -10.30 19.75
CA TYR A 61 -1.59 -11.54 19.55
C TYR A 61 -2.13 -11.65 18.12
N ARG A 62 -2.90 -10.67 17.66
CA ARG A 62 -3.57 -10.69 16.34
C ARG A 62 -2.60 -10.84 15.19
N TYR A 63 -1.52 -10.06 15.20
CA TYR A 63 -0.53 -10.11 14.11
C TYR A 63 0.26 -11.41 14.10
N ASN A 64 0.64 -11.94 15.26
CA ASN A 64 1.32 -13.22 15.33
C ASN A 64 0.38 -14.37 14.93
N TYR A 65 -0.88 -14.33 15.32
CA TYR A 65 -1.88 -15.29 14.88
C TYR A 65 -2.03 -15.30 13.35
N ALA A 66 -2.28 -14.14 12.77
CA ALA A 66 -2.47 -14.01 11.32
C ALA A 66 -1.21 -14.43 10.54
N ALA A 67 -0.03 -13.97 10.99
CA ALA A 67 1.24 -14.33 10.36
C ALA A 67 1.53 -15.83 10.44
N ALA A 68 1.32 -16.46 11.60
CA ALA A 68 1.52 -17.88 11.79
C ALA A 68 0.54 -18.71 10.93
N LYS A 69 -0.74 -18.34 10.91
CA LYS A 69 -1.75 -19.02 10.10
C LYS A 69 -1.46 -18.95 8.61
N LEU A 70 -1.06 -17.76 8.11
CA LEU A 70 -0.65 -17.59 6.72
C LEU A 70 0.61 -18.40 6.39
N ALA A 71 1.60 -18.41 7.29
CA ALA A 71 2.83 -19.17 7.12
C ALA A 71 2.54 -20.69 7.03
N LEU A 72 1.69 -21.22 7.90
CA LEU A 72 1.26 -22.62 7.87
C LEU A 72 0.57 -22.96 6.56
N ARG A 73 -0.40 -22.14 6.13
CA ARG A 73 -1.10 -22.33 4.85
C ARG A 73 -0.14 -22.36 3.67
N ARG A 74 0.83 -21.45 3.64
CA ARG A 74 1.86 -21.41 2.60
C ARG A 74 2.80 -22.61 2.65
N ALA A 75 3.20 -23.02 3.85
CA ALA A 75 4.08 -24.17 4.03
C ALA A 75 3.42 -25.46 3.51
N MET A 76 2.17 -25.71 3.92
CA MET A 76 1.41 -26.88 3.46
C MET A 76 1.13 -26.85 1.95
N ALA A 77 0.91 -25.66 1.38
CA ALA A 77 0.75 -25.47 -0.06
C ALA A 77 2.08 -25.49 -0.83
N LYS A 78 3.24 -25.62 -0.16
CA LYS A 78 4.58 -25.51 -0.75
C LYS A 78 4.75 -24.22 -1.58
N PHE A 79 4.23 -23.10 -1.05
CA PHE A 79 4.24 -21.80 -1.74
C PHE A 79 5.14 -20.80 -0.98
N PRO A 80 5.97 -20.02 -1.69
CA PRO A 80 6.28 -20.16 -3.13
C PRO A 80 7.06 -21.46 -3.41
N CYS A 81 7.01 -21.96 -4.68
CA CYS A 81 7.78 -23.14 -5.04
C CYS A 81 9.29 -22.90 -4.90
N ILE A 82 10.06 -23.96 -4.69
CA ILE A 82 11.50 -23.87 -4.44
C ILE A 82 12.25 -23.12 -5.54
N ASP A 83 11.87 -23.32 -6.81
CA ASP A 83 12.51 -22.63 -7.93
C ASP A 83 12.35 -21.13 -7.83
N LYS A 84 11.13 -20.65 -7.44
CA LYS A 84 10.87 -19.24 -7.20
C LYS A 84 11.66 -18.67 -6.04
N VAL A 85 11.83 -19.43 -4.96
CA VAL A 85 12.66 -19.04 -3.81
C VAL A 85 14.13 -18.91 -4.25
N LEU A 86 14.64 -19.87 -5.02
CA LEU A 86 16.01 -19.85 -5.52
C LEU A 86 16.26 -18.70 -6.51
N GLU A 87 15.28 -18.39 -7.36
CA GLU A 87 15.34 -17.26 -8.28
C GLU A 87 15.42 -15.91 -7.54
N GLU A 88 14.66 -15.77 -6.45
CA GLU A 88 14.51 -14.51 -5.73
C GLU A 88 15.47 -14.32 -4.54
N LYS A 89 16.19 -15.39 -4.13
CA LYS A 89 17.02 -15.39 -2.91
C LYS A 89 18.06 -14.26 -2.84
N ASP A 90 18.61 -13.88 -3.99
CA ASP A 90 19.66 -12.85 -4.07
C ASP A 90 19.12 -11.48 -4.52
N LYS A 91 17.81 -11.36 -4.80
CA LYS A 91 17.18 -10.13 -5.25
C LYS A 91 16.72 -9.24 -4.11
N SER A 92 16.54 -9.77 -2.91
CA SER A 92 16.11 -9.03 -1.72
C SER A 92 17.32 -8.50 -0.96
N MET A 93 17.51 -7.20 -0.95
CA MET A 93 18.58 -6.54 -0.17
C MET A 93 18.20 -6.30 1.29
N HIS A 94 16.93 -6.41 1.68
CA HIS A 94 16.47 -6.15 3.04
C HIS A 94 15.34 -7.11 3.44
N ALA A 95 15.56 -7.93 4.47
CA ALA A 95 14.59 -8.94 4.93
C ALA A 95 13.22 -8.39 5.35
N MET A 96 13.15 -7.11 5.72
CA MET A 96 11.90 -6.41 6.09
C MET A 96 11.12 -5.89 4.88
N ILE A 97 11.76 -5.71 3.74
CA ILE A 97 11.16 -5.09 2.55
C ILE A 97 10.53 -6.13 1.63
N GLY A 98 11.06 -7.36 1.57
CA GLY A 98 10.57 -8.43 0.69
C GLY A 98 9.21 -9.04 1.06
N PHE A 99 8.58 -8.61 2.17
CA PHE A 99 7.32 -9.20 2.67
C PHE A 99 6.11 -8.27 2.57
N ARG A 100 6.22 -7.13 1.89
CA ARG A 100 5.04 -6.30 1.66
C ARG A 100 4.13 -6.99 0.66
N ILE A 101 2.98 -7.42 1.17
CA ILE A 101 1.88 -7.89 0.34
C ILE A 101 1.28 -6.65 -0.31
N ASN A 102 1.37 -6.56 -1.63
CA ASN A 102 0.62 -5.58 -2.38
C ASN A 102 -0.88 -5.80 -2.14
N ASN A 103 -1.49 -4.93 -1.35
CA ASN A 103 -2.90 -5.01 -0.99
C ASN A 103 -3.83 -4.42 -2.07
N LEU A 104 -3.29 -3.82 -3.14
CA LEU A 104 -4.07 -3.21 -4.22
C LEU A 104 -4.56 -4.26 -5.25
N LYS A 105 -5.35 -5.25 -4.80
CA LYS A 105 -5.85 -6.35 -5.64
C LYS A 105 -7.30 -6.21 -6.06
N LYS A 106 -8.07 -5.34 -5.40
CA LYS A 106 -9.52 -5.24 -5.58
C LYS A 106 -9.95 -3.79 -5.75
N PRO A 107 -9.69 -3.15 -6.91
CA PRO A 107 -10.20 -1.82 -7.14
C PRO A 107 -11.75 -1.80 -7.10
N PRO A 108 -12.41 -0.65 -6.89
CA PRO A 108 -11.79 0.68 -6.87
C PRO A 108 -11.24 1.12 -5.51
N TYR A 109 -10.27 2.06 -5.54
CA TYR A 109 -9.67 2.67 -4.34
C TYR A 109 -9.89 4.17 -4.30
N LEU A 110 -10.04 4.71 -3.09
CA LEU A 110 -10.07 6.13 -2.79
C LEU A 110 -8.70 6.54 -2.24
N GLU A 111 -7.92 7.28 -3.01
CA GLU A 111 -6.66 7.86 -2.57
C GLU A 111 -6.89 9.27 -2.04
N VAL A 112 -6.56 9.50 -0.78
CA VAL A 112 -6.71 10.81 -0.13
C VAL A 112 -5.39 11.55 -0.18
N ALA A 113 -5.29 12.56 -1.07
CA ALA A 113 -4.09 13.36 -1.28
C ALA A 113 -3.93 14.43 -0.17
N LEU A 114 -2.86 14.30 0.63
CA LEU A 114 -2.55 15.19 1.74
C LEU A 114 -1.52 16.27 1.32
N ASP A 115 -1.94 17.19 0.44
CA ASP A 115 -1.13 18.32 -0.05
C ASP A 115 -1.07 19.51 0.94
N ILE A 116 -0.98 19.22 2.23
CA ILE A 116 -1.06 20.23 3.29
C ILE A 116 0.27 20.26 4.04
N PRO A 117 1.03 21.39 4.00
CA PRO A 117 2.32 21.50 4.68
C PRO A 117 2.17 21.83 6.18
N ASP A 118 1.18 21.22 6.84
CA ASP A 118 0.90 21.35 8.28
C ASP A 118 0.56 19.96 8.85
N TRP A 119 1.49 19.40 9.61
CA TRP A 119 1.34 18.07 10.18
C TRP A 119 0.14 17.94 11.13
N ARG A 120 -0.13 18.95 11.95
CA ARG A 120 -1.26 18.89 12.92
C ARG A 120 -2.59 18.74 12.19
N ARG A 121 -2.74 19.48 11.10
CA ARG A 121 -3.94 19.40 10.26
C ARG A 121 -4.01 18.04 9.54
N VAL A 122 -2.89 17.58 8.99
CA VAL A 122 -2.78 16.25 8.34
C VAL A 122 -3.14 15.14 9.33
N GLU A 123 -2.59 15.14 10.54
CA GLU A 123 -2.91 14.17 11.58
C GLU A 123 -4.40 14.17 11.92
N GLY A 124 -5.01 15.35 12.05
CA GLY A 124 -6.45 15.48 12.29
C GLY A 124 -7.29 14.87 11.17
N ILE A 125 -6.92 15.09 9.92
CA ILE A 125 -7.58 14.49 8.75
C ILE A 125 -7.44 12.96 8.78
N ILE A 126 -6.22 12.43 8.94
CA ILE A 126 -5.96 10.99 8.97
C ILE A 126 -6.80 10.30 10.06
N ARG A 127 -6.90 10.90 11.25
CA ARG A 127 -7.71 10.36 12.35
C ARG A 127 -9.22 10.39 12.07
N ALA A 128 -9.67 11.36 11.27
CA ALA A 128 -11.07 11.52 10.89
C ALA A 128 -11.48 10.64 9.70
N LEU A 129 -10.54 10.11 8.90
CA LEU A 129 -10.88 9.22 7.80
C LEU A 129 -11.54 7.93 8.32
N PRO A 130 -12.59 7.42 7.66
CA PRO A 130 -13.17 6.12 7.99
C PRO A 130 -12.14 5.00 7.80
N ARG A 131 -12.37 3.86 8.44
CA ARG A 131 -11.53 2.67 8.22
C ARG A 131 -12.09 1.88 7.06
N SER A 132 -11.28 1.71 6.03
CA SER A 132 -11.61 0.91 4.85
C SER A 132 -10.33 0.46 4.16
N ASP A 133 -10.30 -0.78 3.71
CA ASP A 133 -9.20 -1.32 2.90
C ASP A 133 -9.11 -0.66 1.51
N ALA A 134 -10.17 0.06 1.12
CA ALA A 134 -10.20 0.82 -0.12
C ALA A 134 -9.64 2.25 0.02
N ILE A 135 -9.23 2.68 1.21
CA ILE A 135 -8.60 3.99 1.42
C ILE A 135 -7.09 3.87 1.36
N ILE A 136 -6.52 4.61 0.42
CA ILE A 136 -5.08 4.87 0.27
C ILE A 136 -4.81 6.27 0.84
N ILE A 137 -3.70 6.45 1.55
CA ILE A 137 -3.30 7.76 2.10
C ILE A 137 -2.05 8.23 1.38
N GLU A 138 -2.13 9.39 0.74
CA GLU A 138 -1.00 9.96 0.02
C GLU A 138 -0.32 11.06 0.84
N ALA A 139 0.97 10.87 1.08
CA ALA A 139 1.85 11.96 1.49
C ALA A 139 2.17 12.81 0.25
N GLY A 140 1.39 13.88 0.06
CA GLY A 140 1.53 14.75 -1.10
C GLY A 140 2.88 15.49 -1.15
N THR A 141 3.27 15.92 -2.35
CA THR A 141 4.57 16.60 -2.58
C THR A 141 4.80 17.80 -1.63
N PRO A 142 3.81 18.68 -1.35
CA PRO A 142 4.03 19.79 -0.42
C PRO A 142 4.31 19.35 1.03
N LEU A 143 3.68 18.25 1.46
CA LEU A 143 3.89 17.68 2.78
C LEU A 143 5.30 17.09 2.91
N ILE A 144 5.74 16.31 1.91
CA ILE A 144 7.08 15.72 1.86
C ILE A 144 8.15 16.81 1.80
N LYS A 145 7.97 17.84 0.97
CA LYS A 145 8.90 18.97 0.90
C LYS A 145 9.03 19.73 2.21
N ARG A 146 7.99 19.77 3.02
CA ARG A 146 8.02 20.44 4.32
C ARG A 146 8.68 19.61 5.42
N TYR A 147 8.47 18.30 5.45
CA TYR A 147 8.82 17.44 6.59
C TYR A 147 9.81 16.32 6.26
N GLY A 148 10.24 16.21 5.01
CA GLY A 148 11.03 15.08 4.54
C GLY A 148 10.20 13.81 4.31
N VAL A 149 10.80 12.81 3.71
CA VAL A 149 10.15 11.54 3.37
C VAL A 149 9.73 10.73 4.62
N GLU A 150 10.34 11.01 5.78
CA GLU A 150 9.99 10.39 7.06
C GLU A 150 8.55 10.68 7.50
N VAL A 151 7.86 11.61 6.87
CA VAL A 151 6.43 11.85 7.11
C VAL A 151 5.59 10.62 6.76
N VAL A 152 6.05 9.77 5.84
CA VAL A 152 5.41 8.49 5.49
C VAL A 152 5.34 7.56 6.71
N GLN A 153 6.43 7.43 7.47
CA GLN A 153 6.44 6.64 8.71
C GLN A 153 5.45 7.17 9.74
N LYS A 154 5.31 8.50 9.83
CA LYS A 154 4.32 9.11 10.75
C LYS A 154 2.89 8.77 10.34
N ILE A 155 2.59 8.72 9.04
CA ILE A 155 1.29 8.30 8.53
C ILE A 155 1.04 6.83 8.90
N HIS A 156 2.00 5.94 8.67
CA HIS A 156 1.90 4.54 9.06
C HIS A 156 1.74 4.31 10.57
N GLN A 157 2.32 5.17 11.40
CA GLN A 157 2.12 5.08 12.86
C GLN A 157 0.66 5.38 13.25
N LEU A 158 -0.04 6.23 12.49
CA LEU A 158 -1.45 6.55 12.73
C LEU A 158 -2.40 5.52 12.10
N ARG A 159 -2.03 4.99 10.93
CA ARG A 159 -2.84 4.06 10.12
C ARG A 159 -1.98 2.92 9.59
N PRO A 160 -1.55 1.99 10.45
CA PRO A 160 -0.64 0.91 10.07
C PRO A 160 -1.23 -0.07 9.06
N GLU A 161 -2.54 -0.11 8.94
CA GLU A 161 -3.29 -0.94 8.00
C GLU A 161 -3.40 -0.34 6.59
N SER A 162 -3.23 0.98 6.45
CA SER A 162 -3.45 1.66 5.18
C SER A 162 -2.24 1.57 4.26
N VAL A 163 -2.51 1.52 2.96
CA VAL A 163 -1.49 1.74 1.92
C VAL A 163 -1.11 3.22 1.93
N VAL A 164 0.20 3.51 1.93
CA VAL A 164 0.72 4.89 1.94
C VAL A 164 1.52 5.16 0.68
N VAL A 165 1.10 6.19 -0.05
CA VAL A 165 1.78 6.72 -1.23
C VAL A 165 2.74 7.83 -0.82
N ALA A 166 3.97 7.81 -1.34
CA ALA A 166 4.92 8.93 -1.29
C ALA A 166 4.97 9.61 -2.65
N ASP A 167 4.32 10.76 -2.78
CA ASP A 167 4.31 11.53 -4.02
C ASP A 167 5.58 12.41 -4.13
N LEU A 168 6.67 11.82 -4.61
CA LEU A 168 7.96 12.52 -4.76
C LEU A 168 8.02 13.36 -6.02
N LYS A 169 7.26 13.02 -7.07
CA LYS A 169 7.38 13.58 -8.41
C LYS A 169 8.83 13.59 -8.91
N THR A 170 9.55 12.49 -8.65
CA THR A 170 10.97 12.36 -8.98
C THR A 170 11.26 12.67 -10.43
N LEU A 171 12.22 13.57 -10.68
CA LEU A 171 12.68 13.97 -12.02
C LEU A 171 14.10 13.51 -12.31
N ASP A 172 14.92 13.26 -11.28
CA ASP A 172 16.31 12.82 -11.41
C ASP A 172 16.67 11.88 -10.26
N THR A 173 17.84 11.23 -10.33
CA THR A 173 18.35 10.29 -9.30
C THR A 173 17.34 9.19 -8.89
N GLY A 174 16.59 8.66 -9.86
CA GLY A 174 15.42 7.80 -9.65
C GLY A 174 15.62 6.67 -8.64
N ASN A 175 16.74 5.92 -8.73
CA ASN A 175 17.04 4.85 -7.78
C ASN A 175 17.30 5.34 -6.35
N LEU A 176 17.86 6.53 -6.16
CA LEU A 176 18.13 7.08 -4.83
C LEU A 176 16.84 7.49 -4.15
N GLU A 177 15.99 8.27 -4.83
CA GLU A 177 14.74 8.75 -4.25
C GLU A 177 13.76 7.61 -3.99
N ALA A 178 13.65 6.63 -4.90
CA ALA A 178 12.84 5.44 -4.68
C ALA A 178 13.30 4.66 -3.44
N ARG A 179 14.61 4.52 -3.23
CA ARG A 179 15.16 3.87 -2.03
C ARG A 179 14.85 4.65 -0.77
N MET A 180 15.01 5.97 -0.76
CA MET A 180 14.71 6.82 0.40
C MET A 180 13.25 6.66 0.84
N ALA A 181 12.30 6.65 -0.10
CA ALA A 181 10.89 6.44 0.23
C ALA A 181 10.59 5.00 0.66
N GLY A 182 11.25 4.01 0.06
CA GLY A 182 11.17 2.62 0.49
C GLY A 182 11.68 2.42 1.91
N ASP A 183 12.81 3.04 2.28
CA ASP A 183 13.38 3.01 3.64
C ASP A 183 12.44 3.73 4.63
N ALA A 184 11.75 4.78 4.19
CA ALA A 184 10.69 5.44 4.94
C ALA A 184 9.36 4.66 4.95
N THR A 185 9.36 3.46 4.42
CA THR A 185 8.22 2.52 4.43
C THR A 185 7.04 2.86 3.51
N ALA A 186 7.24 3.64 2.44
CA ALA A 186 6.20 3.87 1.44
C ALA A 186 5.78 2.54 0.75
N ASP A 187 4.49 2.35 0.54
CA ASP A 187 3.94 1.19 -0.20
C ASP A 187 3.89 1.47 -1.70
N VAL A 188 3.65 2.71 -2.06
CA VAL A 188 3.65 3.22 -3.43
C VAL A 188 4.54 4.45 -3.49
N ILE A 189 5.34 4.59 -4.55
CA ILE A 189 6.25 5.71 -4.71
C ILE A 189 6.05 6.34 -6.08
N GLY A 190 5.78 7.68 -6.08
CA GLY A 190 5.46 8.44 -7.26
C GLY A 190 6.68 9.11 -7.92
N PHE A 191 6.77 9.00 -9.25
CA PHE A 191 7.73 9.72 -10.08
C PHE A 191 7.03 10.47 -11.20
N SER A 192 7.68 11.50 -11.75
CA SER A 192 7.13 12.28 -12.85
C SER A 192 7.38 11.61 -14.21
N GLY A 193 6.34 11.55 -15.04
CA GLY A 193 6.45 11.15 -16.43
C GLY A 193 7.22 12.13 -17.32
N LEU A 194 7.65 13.27 -16.76
CA LEU A 194 8.55 14.22 -17.41
C LEU A 194 10.03 13.88 -17.19
N ALA A 195 10.35 12.91 -16.34
CA ALA A 195 11.72 12.48 -16.11
C ALA A 195 12.33 11.84 -17.37
N PRO A 196 13.67 11.81 -17.52
CA PRO A 196 14.31 11.03 -18.58
C PRO A 196 13.94 9.54 -18.48
N ILE A 197 13.75 8.87 -19.62
CA ILE A 197 13.41 7.43 -19.70
C ILE A 197 14.31 6.58 -18.80
N LYS A 198 15.63 6.83 -18.82
CA LYS A 198 16.61 6.10 -18.00
C LYS A 198 16.38 6.29 -16.49
N THR A 199 15.97 7.51 -16.08
CA THR A 199 15.65 7.81 -14.68
C THR A 199 14.39 7.07 -14.25
N MET A 200 13.34 7.07 -15.09
CA MET A 200 12.10 6.33 -14.83
C MET A 200 12.35 4.82 -14.70
N GLU A 201 13.12 4.23 -15.64
CA GLU A 201 13.47 2.80 -15.58
C GLU A 201 14.19 2.43 -14.28
N LYS A 202 15.23 3.22 -13.91
CA LYS A 202 15.95 3.01 -12.64
C LYS A 202 15.06 3.16 -11.41
N PHE A 203 14.11 4.10 -11.46
CA PHE A 203 13.14 4.30 -10.39
C PHE A 203 12.24 3.07 -10.21
N ILE A 204 11.62 2.60 -11.31
CA ILE A 204 10.74 1.42 -11.31
C ILE A 204 11.50 0.17 -10.84
N GLU A 205 12.72 -0.02 -11.33
CA GLU A 205 13.58 -1.15 -10.91
C GLU A 205 13.90 -1.09 -9.41
N GLU A 206 14.16 0.10 -8.87
CA GLU A 206 14.44 0.26 -7.45
C GLU A 206 13.20 0.06 -6.58
N CYS A 207 12.01 0.57 -7.01
CA CYS A 207 10.74 0.28 -6.32
C CYS A 207 10.54 -1.23 -6.16
N LYS A 208 10.80 -2.02 -7.22
CA LYS A 208 10.73 -3.49 -7.14
C LYS A 208 11.70 -4.08 -6.11
N LYS A 209 12.92 -3.54 -6.00
CA LYS A 209 13.92 -4.02 -5.01
C LYS A 209 13.52 -3.69 -3.58
N VAL A 210 12.96 -2.51 -3.35
CA VAL A 210 12.50 -2.11 -2.00
C VAL A 210 11.11 -2.66 -1.66
N GLY A 211 10.45 -3.37 -2.58
CA GLY A 211 9.15 -3.98 -2.36
C GLY A 211 7.97 -2.99 -2.39
N ALA A 212 8.15 -1.82 -3.01
CA ALA A 212 7.11 -0.83 -3.22
C ALA A 212 6.56 -0.89 -4.65
N LEU A 213 5.35 -0.39 -4.87
CA LEU A 213 4.79 -0.15 -6.19
C LEU A 213 5.30 1.19 -6.74
N SER A 214 5.51 1.22 -8.05
CA SER A 214 5.89 2.43 -8.77
C SER A 214 4.67 3.10 -9.38
N LEU A 215 4.51 4.42 -9.16
CA LEU A 215 3.45 5.25 -9.71
C LEU A 215 4.05 6.30 -10.64
N MET A 216 3.62 6.30 -11.92
CA MET A 216 3.98 7.33 -12.89
C MET A 216 2.92 8.42 -12.90
N ASP A 217 3.26 9.62 -12.40
CA ASP A 217 2.42 10.80 -12.50
C ASP A 217 2.57 11.44 -13.88
N THR A 218 1.45 11.63 -14.58
CA THR A 218 1.42 12.22 -15.93
C THR A 218 1.14 13.71 -15.96
N LEU A 219 1.28 14.41 -14.84
CA LEU A 219 1.12 15.87 -14.79
C LEU A 219 1.98 16.56 -15.87
N ASN A 220 1.34 17.35 -16.71
CA ASN A 220 1.98 18.03 -17.85
C ASN A 220 2.62 17.10 -18.90
N VAL A 221 2.27 15.83 -18.92
CA VAL A 221 2.73 14.90 -19.97
C VAL A 221 1.71 14.85 -21.08
N PRO A 222 1.98 15.44 -22.27
CA PRO A 222 0.97 15.54 -23.34
C PRO A 222 0.55 14.18 -23.91
N LYS A 223 1.49 13.23 -23.93
CA LYS A 223 1.30 11.92 -24.58
C LYS A 223 1.88 10.78 -23.72
N PRO A 224 1.21 10.43 -22.62
CA PRO A 224 1.73 9.44 -21.67
C PRO A 224 1.97 8.06 -22.33
N VAL A 225 1.11 7.62 -23.24
CA VAL A 225 1.24 6.33 -23.94
C VAL A 225 2.54 6.26 -24.76
N GLU A 226 2.95 7.35 -25.41
CA GLU A 226 4.20 7.36 -26.16
C GLU A 226 5.43 7.18 -25.25
N ILE A 227 5.36 7.74 -24.02
CA ILE A 227 6.41 7.55 -23.02
C ILE A 227 6.38 6.12 -22.49
N LEU A 228 5.20 5.62 -22.12
CA LEU A 228 5.03 4.25 -21.66
C LEU A 228 5.57 3.24 -22.67
N ASN A 229 5.32 3.44 -23.97
CA ASN A 229 5.83 2.55 -25.02
C ASN A 229 7.37 2.54 -25.11
N LYS A 230 8.06 3.63 -24.74
CA LYS A 230 9.53 3.70 -24.71
C LYS A 230 10.16 3.04 -23.50
N LEU A 231 9.41 2.85 -22.40
CA LEU A 231 9.91 2.22 -21.19
C LEU A 231 10.05 0.70 -21.38
N LYS A 232 11.22 0.15 -21.05
CA LYS A 232 11.47 -1.30 -21.03
C LYS A 232 10.80 -1.97 -19.82
N VAL A 233 10.72 -1.26 -18.72
CA VAL A 233 10.05 -1.71 -17.50
C VAL A 233 8.86 -0.80 -17.27
N LYS A 234 7.68 -1.39 -17.11
CA LYS A 234 6.44 -0.63 -16.94
C LYS A 234 6.19 -0.30 -15.46
N PRO A 235 5.59 0.88 -15.15
CA PRO A 235 5.15 1.19 -13.80
C PRO A 235 3.97 0.30 -13.41
N ASP A 236 3.75 0.13 -12.10
CA ASP A 236 2.63 -0.64 -11.55
C ASP A 236 1.34 0.18 -11.59
N ILE A 237 1.45 1.51 -11.44
CA ILE A 237 0.34 2.46 -11.45
C ILE A 237 0.66 3.59 -12.42
N VAL A 238 -0.32 4.03 -13.19
CA VAL A 238 -0.23 5.25 -14.02
C VAL A 238 -1.33 6.20 -13.57
N GLU A 239 -0.94 7.39 -13.14
CA GLU A 239 -1.86 8.44 -12.71
C GLU A 239 -2.09 9.43 -13.85
N LEU A 240 -3.33 9.50 -14.32
CA LEU A 240 -3.80 10.55 -15.21
C LEU A 240 -4.09 11.79 -14.39
N HIS A 241 -3.14 12.72 -14.36
CA HIS A 241 -3.16 13.88 -13.50
C HIS A 241 -3.41 15.18 -14.27
N ARG A 242 -4.50 15.87 -13.90
CA ARG A 242 -4.77 17.24 -14.36
C ARG A 242 -4.36 18.25 -13.28
N ALA A 243 -3.59 19.25 -13.67
CA ALA A 243 -3.15 20.29 -12.75
C ALA A 243 -4.33 21.04 -12.13
N ILE A 244 -4.25 21.30 -10.82
CA ILE A 244 -5.25 22.05 -10.05
C ILE A 244 -5.52 23.43 -10.65
N ASP A 245 -4.47 24.09 -11.17
CA ASP A 245 -4.56 25.44 -11.74
C ASP A 245 -5.30 25.48 -13.09
N VAL A 246 -5.62 24.32 -13.69
CA VAL A 246 -6.23 24.17 -15.02
C VAL A 246 -7.57 23.42 -14.97
N GLU A 247 -8.14 23.21 -13.78
CA GLU A 247 -9.34 22.39 -13.56
C GLU A 247 -10.63 22.88 -14.27
N GLN A 248 -10.64 24.11 -14.81
CA GLN A 248 -11.86 24.74 -15.31
C GLN A 248 -12.22 24.43 -16.76
N THR A 249 -11.39 23.72 -17.52
CA THR A 249 -11.68 23.36 -18.91
C THR A 249 -12.18 21.92 -19.00
N GLU A 250 -13.44 21.76 -19.42
CA GLU A 250 -14.04 20.47 -19.72
C GLU A 250 -13.37 19.86 -20.94
N GLU A 251 -12.79 18.68 -20.81
CA GLU A 251 -12.89 17.54 -21.71
C GLU A 251 -11.94 16.42 -21.28
N SER A 252 -12.55 15.27 -21.02
CA SER A 252 -11.95 13.91 -20.98
C SER A 252 -10.46 13.78 -20.56
N ALA A 253 -10.11 14.22 -19.35
CA ALA A 253 -8.81 13.85 -18.76
C ALA A 253 -8.61 12.31 -18.70
N TRP A 254 -9.69 11.53 -18.84
CA TRP A 254 -9.72 10.09 -18.69
C TRP A 254 -9.85 9.32 -20.00
N GLY A 255 -9.78 10.01 -21.16
CA GLY A 255 -10.03 9.43 -22.48
C GLY A 255 -8.99 8.39 -22.97
N ASN A 256 -7.90 8.16 -22.22
CA ASN A 256 -6.80 7.30 -22.69
C ASN A 256 -6.46 6.14 -21.76
N ILE A 257 -7.38 5.74 -20.88
CA ILE A 257 -7.16 4.61 -19.94
C ILE A 257 -6.88 3.33 -20.72
N GLN A 258 -7.63 3.04 -21.78
CA GLN A 258 -7.40 1.87 -22.60
C GLN A 258 -6.01 1.87 -23.24
N GLY A 259 -5.56 3.00 -23.79
CA GLY A 259 -4.21 3.11 -24.34
C GLY A 259 -3.09 2.89 -23.31
N ILE A 260 -3.32 3.22 -22.02
CA ILE A 260 -2.39 2.90 -20.94
C ILE A 260 -2.35 1.39 -20.71
N ARG A 261 -3.51 0.73 -20.65
CA ARG A 261 -3.59 -0.73 -20.49
C ARG A 261 -2.94 -1.45 -21.66
N ASP A 262 -3.16 -0.99 -22.88
CA ASP A 262 -2.53 -1.55 -24.09
C ASP A 262 -0.98 -1.43 -24.03
N ALA A 263 -0.47 -0.33 -23.48
CA ALA A 263 0.97 -0.08 -23.35
C ALA A 263 1.65 -0.81 -22.19
N CYS A 264 0.93 -1.04 -21.08
CA CYS A 264 1.49 -1.59 -19.83
C CYS A 264 1.04 -3.01 -19.51
N GLY A 265 -0.05 -3.47 -20.13
CA GLY A 265 -0.73 -4.74 -19.81
C GLY A 265 -1.89 -4.56 -18.82
N ASP A 266 -2.74 -5.58 -18.73
CA ASP A 266 -4.00 -5.53 -17.95
C ASP A 266 -3.81 -5.42 -16.43
N ASN A 267 -2.61 -5.72 -15.93
CA ASN A 267 -2.31 -5.65 -14.49
C ASN A 267 -1.93 -4.25 -14.01
N VAL A 268 -1.79 -3.27 -14.93
CA VAL A 268 -1.54 -1.88 -14.54
C VAL A 268 -2.78 -1.30 -13.87
N LEU A 269 -2.60 -0.62 -12.73
CA LEU A 269 -3.67 0.18 -12.13
C LEU A 269 -3.65 1.59 -12.74
N VAL A 270 -4.82 2.12 -13.01
CA VAL A 270 -4.95 3.48 -13.54
C VAL A 270 -5.60 4.36 -12.48
N ALA A 271 -4.83 5.34 -12.00
CA ALA A 271 -5.30 6.39 -11.11
C ALA A 271 -5.75 7.61 -11.91
N VAL A 272 -6.74 8.31 -11.42
CA VAL A 272 -7.20 9.59 -11.97
C VAL A 272 -7.16 10.67 -10.89
N ALA A 273 -6.56 11.81 -11.22
CA ALA A 273 -6.36 12.94 -10.31
C ALA A 273 -6.78 14.27 -10.96
N GLY A 274 -7.02 15.27 -10.09
CA GLY A 274 -7.37 16.63 -10.49
C GLY A 274 -8.87 16.88 -10.51
N GLY A 275 -9.38 17.56 -9.47
CA GLY A 275 -10.76 18.03 -9.36
C GLY A 275 -11.82 16.94 -9.25
N ILE A 276 -11.47 15.74 -8.75
CA ILE A 276 -12.44 14.66 -8.54
C ILE A 276 -13.43 15.04 -7.45
N ARG A 277 -14.72 14.98 -7.78
CA ARG A 277 -15.85 15.24 -6.88
C ARG A 277 -16.78 14.04 -6.86
N VAL A 278 -17.63 13.96 -5.82
CA VAL A 278 -18.53 12.82 -5.62
C VAL A 278 -19.43 12.56 -6.83
N ASP A 279 -19.88 13.62 -7.50
CA ASP A 279 -20.74 13.53 -8.71
C ASP A 279 -20.00 12.97 -9.95
N ARG A 280 -18.65 12.95 -9.93
CA ARG A 280 -17.80 12.43 -11.01
C ARG A 280 -17.30 10.98 -10.79
N VAL A 281 -17.53 10.42 -9.61
CA VAL A 281 -17.06 9.07 -9.25
C VAL A 281 -17.49 8.02 -10.27
N GLU A 282 -18.80 7.94 -10.58
CA GLU A 282 -19.32 6.94 -11.52
C GLU A 282 -18.75 7.10 -12.94
N THR A 283 -18.55 8.33 -13.36
CA THR A 283 -17.99 8.62 -14.69
C THR A 283 -16.54 8.13 -14.77
N ALA A 284 -15.74 8.38 -13.72
CA ALA A 284 -14.36 7.92 -13.65
C ALA A 284 -14.26 6.39 -13.62
N LEU A 285 -15.10 5.72 -12.81
CA LEU A 285 -15.11 4.26 -12.72
C LEU A 285 -15.59 3.62 -14.04
N LYS A 286 -16.61 4.18 -14.69
CA LYS A 286 -17.07 3.71 -16.01
C LYS A 286 -16.03 3.92 -17.12
N ALA A 287 -15.18 4.93 -16.99
CA ALA A 287 -14.04 5.13 -17.87
C ALA A 287 -12.91 4.11 -17.65
N GLY A 288 -12.96 3.31 -16.55
CA GLY A 288 -11.99 2.25 -16.23
C GLY A 288 -10.94 2.66 -15.21
N ALA A 289 -11.15 3.74 -14.43
CA ALA A 289 -10.25 4.13 -13.35
C ALA A 289 -10.31 3.11 -12.20
N ASP A 290 -9.14 2.73 -11.67
CA ASP A 290 -8.98 1.85 -10.53
C ASP A 290 -8.81 2.62 -9.22
N ILE A 291 -8.22 3.82 -9.29
CA ILE A 291 -7.91 4.66 -8.14
C ILE A 291 -8.44 6.08 -8.41
N LEU A 292 -9.18 6.62 -7.46
CA LEU A 292 -9.67 8.01 -7.50
C LEU A 292 -8.86 8.85 -6.50
N VAL A 293 -8.00 9.75 -7.00
CA VAL A 293 -7.18 10.62 -6.18
C VAL A 293 -7.94 11.89 -5.84
N VAL A 294 -8.24 12.06 -4.55
CA VAL A 294 -9.10 13.13 -4.04
C VAL A 294 -8.36 13.95 -2.98
N GLY A 295 -8.10 15.21 -3.29
CA GLY A 295 -7.49 16.18 -2.37
C GLY A 295 -8.55 16.99 -1.63
N ARG A 296 -8.72 18.26 -2.04
CA ARG A 296 -9.52 19.29 -1.34
C ARG A 296 -10.98 18.92 -1.08
N ALA A 297 -11.61 18.11 -1.93
CA ALA A 297 -12.99 17.67 -1.73
C ALA A 297 -13.18 16.91 -0.40
N ILE A 298 -12.12 16.27 0.11
CA ILE A 298 -12.11 15.63 1.43
C ILE A 298 -11.34 16.48 2.44
N THR A 299 -10.12 16.89 2.12
CA THR A 299 -9.20 17.51 3.10
C THR A 299 -9.58 18.93 3.52
N ALA A 300 -10.41 19.62 2.73
CA ALA A 300 -10.98 20.93 3.06
C ALA A 300 -12.43 20.87 3.54
N ALA A 301 -13.04 19.69 3.62
CA ALA A 301 -14.40 19.52 4.10
C ALA A 301 -14.49 19.82 5.60
N LYS A 302 -15.61 20.42 6.05
CA LYS A 302 -15.90 20.64 7.47
C LYS A 302 -16.08 19.30 8.20
N ASP A 303 -16.66 18.32 7.53
CA ASP A 303 -16.80 16.93 7.96
C ASP A 303 -16.01 16.03 7.03
N VAL A 304 -14.76 15.77 7.39
CA VAL A 304 -13.84 14.90 6.62
C VAL A 304 -14.38 13.47 6.54
N THR A 305 -14.93 12.97 7.65
CA THR A 305 -15.48 11.61 7.73
C THR A 305 -16.66 11.45 6.77
N GLY A 306 -17.64 12.37 6.84
CA GLY A 306 -18.81 12.36 5.95
C GLY A 306 -18.42 12.53 4.49
N ALA A 307 -17.45 13.41 4.17
CA ALA A 307 -16.96 13.59 2.82
C ALA A 307 -16.32 12.30 2.26
N ALA A 308 -15.42 11.64 3.02
CA ALA A 308 -14.81 10.39 2.60
C ALA A 308 -15.84 9.27 2.42
N ARG A 309 -16.82 9.16 3.34
CA ARG A 309 -17.93 8.20 3.25
C ARG A 309 -18.77 8.39 2.00
N ALA A 310 -19.04 9.62 1.60
CA ALA A 310 -19.79 9.92 0.38
C ALA A 310 -19.08 9.38 -0.88
N PHE A 311 -17.74 9.46 -0.93
CA PHE A 311 -16.96 8.84 -2.01
C PHE A 311 -17.03 7.32 -1.95
N LEU A 312 -16.77 6.69 -0.80
CA LEU A 312 -16.82 5.24 -0.63
C LEU A 312 -18.18 4.66 -1.02
N GLN A 313 -19.26 5.28 -0.55
CA GLN A 313 -20.63 4.88 -0.89
C GLN A 313 -20.87 4.95 -2.38
N ARG A 314 -20.42 6.03 -3.05
CA ARG A 314 -20.60 6.20 -4.50
C ARG A 314 -19.75 5.21 -5.30
N MET A 315 -18.62 4.77 -4.74
CA MET A 315 -17.76 3.72 -5.31
C MET A 315 -18.32 2.31 -5.07
N GLY A 316 -19.35 2.15 -4.24
CA GLY A 316 -19.89 0.84 -3.85
C GLY A 316 -18.96 0.06 -2.91
N VAL A 317 -18.14 0.75 -2.12
CA VAL A 317 -17.17 0.15 -1.20
C VAL A 317 -17.66 0.29 0.22
N GLU A 318 -17.56 -0.78 1.00
CA GLU A 318 -17.95 -0.81 2.41
C GLU A 318 -16.81 -0.35 3.34
N GLU A 319 -17.18 0.23 4.49
CA GLU A 319 -16.25 0.44 5.60
C GLU A 319 -15.96 -0.89 6.28
N VAL A 320 -14.73 -1.06 6.77
CA VAL A 320 -14.40 -2.22 7.60
C VAL A 320 -15.10 -2.07 8.95
N ASP A 321 -15.95 -3.02 9.30
CA ASP A 321 -16.52 -3.09 10.64
C ASP A 321 -15.37 -3.22 11.66
N GLN A 322 -15.28 -2.26 12.60
CA GLN A 322 -14.25 -2.26 13.63
C GLN A 322 -14.29 -3.49 14.54
N PHE A 323 -15.43 -4.19 14.55
CA PHE A 323 -15.64 -5.41 15.32
C PHE A 323 -15.54 -6.69 14.47
N ARG A 324 -15.42 -6.54 13.15
CA ARG A 324 -15.18 -7.68 12.27
C ARG A 324 -13.78 -8.22 12.56
N VAL A 325 -13.71 -9.30 13.28
CA VAL A 325 -12.48 -10.08 13.40
C VAL A 325 -12.11 -10.45 11.98
N MET A 326 -10.92 -10.07 11.52
CA MET A 326 -10.42 -10.46 10.19
C MET A 326 -10.20 -11.99 10.22
N THR A 327 -11.27 -12.73 9.97
CA THR A 327 -11.28 -14.19 9.90
C THR A 327 -11.13 -14.70 8.48
N ASP A 328 -11.22 -13.81 7.50
CA ASP A 328 -11.06 -14.15 6.09
C ASP A 328 -9.64 -13.83 5.61
N PHE A 329 -8.75 -14.77 5.87
CA PHE A 329 -7.43 -14.83 5.27
C PHE A 329 -7.36 -15.90 4.18
#